data_79a8e6cbfb7fd3be0f35dbcbb960bdae
#
_entry.id   79a8e6cbfb7fd3be0f35dbcbb960bdae
#
_cell.length_a   1.000
_cell.length_b   1.000
_cell.length_c   1.000
_cell.angle_alpha   90.00
_cell.angle_beta   90.00
_cell.angle_gamma   90.00
#
_symmetry.space_group_name_H-M   'P 1'
#
loop_
_entity.id
_entity.type
_entity.pdbx_description
1 polymer ?
#
loop_
_entity_poly.entity_id
_entity_poly.type
_entity_poly.pdbx_seq_one_letter_code
_entity_poly.pdbx_strand_id
1 'polypeptide(L)'
;MFCGCPNDPDRVAPNTNICEICLAHPGTLPVPNRTAIAWTVKIARAFGCKINKQSKFDRKHYFYPDLPKGYQISQYDQPIGEKGFLDLELVNVKNHRDKAKIGITRVHLEEDTAKLTHDSADNTLVDFNRAGVPLVEIVSDPNIESGAEAKAYCQELQTIFRYLGVSDADMEKGHMRCEANISVQTEDSFTIKGAEVKIKKGQTLNPKVEVKNINSFRAVEKAIAYEIERQTKMLENGETWKQQTRGWDDPKGQTVLQREKETSADYRYFPEPDIPPFNPVKIAGPMDLPELPAEKRRRFHQEYGFSYADADLLTGNLYWSNYAEEVMTELKAWVQDFPENKNLDEKALEEKKQELARLSGGWLTSKLMGEMAKRAIDIRILKLKPENFAELIALFYTGRVNSTNAQKILGEMLDSGVDMDPTHIMEDKGYGQVTDEDKLGAVIDEVIKNYPKQVTD
;
A
#
# COMPACT_ATOMS: atom_id res chain seq x y z
N MET A 1 14.76 -6.68 -17.65
CA MET A 1 13.87 -6.01 -18.61
C MET A 1 14.14 -6.40 -20.05
N PHE A 2 15.39 -6.68 -20.43
CA PHE A 2 15.81 -6.91 -21.82
C PHE A 2 16.34 -8.31 -22.11
N CYS A 3 16.26 -9.23 -21.14
CA CYS A 3 16.78 -10.59 -21.23
C CYS A 3 15.82 -11.60 -20.59
N GLY A 4 16.23 -12.88 -20.60
CA GLY A 4 15.48 -13.97 -19.99
C GLY A 4 15.90 -14.32 -18.55
N CYS A 5 16.76 -13.55 -17.89
CA CYS A 5 17.11 -13.79 -16.50
C CYS A 5 15.88 -13.68 -15.59
N PRO A 6 15.74 -14.55 -14.58
CA PRO A 6 14.68 -14.41 -13.60
C PRO A 6 14.76 -13.06 -12.88
N ASN A 7 13.59 -12.45 -12.65
CA ASN A 7 13.50 -11.30 -11.76
C ASN A 7 13.27 -11.82 -10.32
N ASP A 8 14.36 -12.06 -9.60
CA ASP A 8 14.36 -12.57 -8.24
C ASP A 8 14.96 -11.53 -7.30
N PRO A 9 14.13 -10.67 -6.69
CA PRO A 9 14.60 -9.58 -5.83
C PRO A 9 15.18 -10.05 -4.51
N ASP A 10 14.86 -11.27 -4.07
CA ASP A 10 15.33 -11.86 -2.82
C ASP A 10 16.62 -12.69 -3.01
N ARG A 11 17.22 -12.67 -4.22
CA ARG A 11 18.47 -13.37 -4.51
C ARG A 11 19.63 -12.84 -3.67
N VAL A 12 20.16 -13.68 -2.81
CA VAL A 12 21.22 -13.28 -1.85
C VAL A 12 22.62 -13.35 -2.44
N ALA A 13 22.90 -14.38 -3.29
CA ALA A 13 24.23 -14.54 -3.88
C ALA A 13 24.47 -13.48 -4.96
N PRO A 14 25.47 -12.58 -4.79
CA PRO A 14 25.71 -11.50 -5.74
C PRO A 14 26.21 -12.02 -7.10
N ASN A 15 25.84 -11.32 -8.16
CA ASN A 15 26.29 -11.60 -9.53
C ASN A 15 26.01 -13.03 -10.03
N THR A 16 24.93 -13.66 -9.56
CA THR A 16 24.56 -15.03 -9.96
C THR A 16 23.33 -15.11 -10.84
N ASN A 17 22.61 -13.99 -11.02
CA ASN A 17 21.41 -13.89 -11.83
C ASN A 17 21.59 -12.86 -12.95
N ILE A 18 22.65 -13.03 -13.71
CA ILE A 18 23.10 -12.10 -14.76
C ILE A 18 23.48 -12.85 -16.04
N CYS A 19 23.36 -12.18 -17.16
CA CYS A 19 23.81 -12.66 -18.47
C CYS A 19 24.56 -11.55 -19.22
N GLU A 20 25.01 -11.86 -20.44
CA GLU A 20 25.74 -10.92 -21.30
C GLU A 20 24.96 -9.63 -21.55
N ILE A 21 23.61 -9.70 -21.63
CA ILE A 21 22.75 -8.53 -21.81
C ILE A 21 22.74 -7.67 -20.54
N CYS A 22 22.61 -8.27 -19.36
CA CYS A 22 22.66 -7.56 -18.08
C CYS A 22 24.00 -6.84 -17.90
N LEU A 23 25.09 -7.45 -18.37
CA LEU A 23 26.45 -6.90 -18.29
C LEU A 23 26.83 -6.00 -19.49
N ALA A 24 25.91 -5.78 -20.42
CA ALA A 24 26.11 -4.96 -21.60
C ALA A 24 27.32 -5.38 -22.45
N HIS A 25 27.50 -6.70 -22.64
CA HIS A 25 28.60 -7.19 -23.52
C HIS A 25 28.42 -6.66 -24.94
N PRO A 26 29.53 -6.32 -25.64
CA PRO A 26 29.47 -5.84 -26.99
C PRO A 26 28.71 -6.79 -27.92
N GLY A 27 27.79 -6.25 -28.72
CA GLY A 27 26.97 -7.02 -29.66
C GLY A 27 25.64 -7.52 -29.10
N THR A 28 25.36 -7.34 -27.80
CA THR A 28 24.02 -7.65 -27.24
C THR A 28 23.02 -6.53 -27.55
N LEU A 29 21.78 -6.91 -27.90
CA LEU A 29 20.69 -5.98 -28.22
C LEU A 29 19.58 -6.08 -27.21
N PRO A 30 18.97 -4.96 -26.78
CA PRO A 30 17.87 -4.94 -25.83
C PRO A 30 16.54 -5.34 -26.51
N VAL A 31 15.83 -6.31 -25.96
CA VAL A 31 14.47 -6.68 -26.37
C VAL A 31 13.51 -6.43 -25.21
N PRO A 32 12.61 -5.44 -25.28
CA PRO A 32 11.76 -5.06 -24.18
C PRO A 32 10.83 -6.19 -23.73
N ASN A 33 10.72 -6.39 -22.43
CA ASN A 33 9.83 -7.37 -21.84
C ASN A 33 8.36 -6.93 -21.98
N ARG A 34 7.54 -7.76 -22.62
CA ARG A 34 6.11 -7.49 -22.86
C ARG A 34 5.34 -7.30 -21.56
N THR A 35 5.60 -8.13 -20.54
CA THR A 35 4.92 -8.06 -19.25
C THR A 35 5.24 -6.76 -18.52
N ALA A 36 6.50 -6.30 -18.56
CA ALA A 36 6.88 -5.02 -17.94
C ALA A 36 6.12 -3.83 -18.58
N ILE A 37 6.00 -3.81 -19.91
CA ILE A 37 5.19 -2.78 -20.61
C ILE A 37 3.72 -2.91 -20.22
N ALA A 38 3.15 -4.12 -20.21
CA ALA A 38 1.75 -4.35 -19.85
C ALA A 38 1.45 -3.93 -18.41
N TRP A 39 2.32 -4.24 -17.47
CA TRP A 39 2.17 -3.82 -16.07
C TRP A 39 2.30 -2.31 -15.89
N THR A 40 3.17 -1.66 -16.64
CA THR A 40 3.26 -0.19 -16.64
C THR A 40 1.98 0.45 -17.16
N VAL A 41 1.37 -0.12 -18.22
CA VAL A 41 0.05 0.31 -18.71
C VAL A 41 -1.04 0.08 -17.65
N LYS A 42 -0.99 -1.05 -16.95
CA LYS A 42 -1.92 -1.37 -15.85
C LYS A 42 -1.85 -0.35 -14.74
N ILE A 43 -0.65 0.00 -14.29
CA ILE A 43 -0.40 1.03 -13.29
C ILE A 43 -0.92 2.40 -13.77
N ALA A 44 -0.57 2.81 -14.99
CA ALA A 44 -1.00 4.08 -15.53
C ALA A 44 -2.52 4.19 -15.65
N ARG A 45 -3.21 3.10 -16.03
CA ARG A 45 -4.69 3.04 -16.05
C ARG A 45 -5.29 3.14 -14.65
N ALA A 46 -4.70 2.52 -13.63
CA ALA A 46 -5.16 2.61 -12.26
C ALA A 46 -5.14 4.06 -11.72
N PHE A 47 -4.24 4.89 -12.24
CA PHE A 47 -4.21 6.32 -11.94
C PHE A 47 -5.02 7.19 -12.92
N GLY A 48 -5.82 6.59 -13.80
CA GLY A 48 -6.58 7.33 -14.80
C GLY A 48 -5.71 8.10 -15.80
N CYS A 49 -4.44 7.71 -15.97
CA CYS A 49 -3.55 8.34 -16.92
C CYS A 49 -4.04 8.16 -18.36
N LYS A 50 -3.83 9.19 -19.18
CA LYS A 50 -3.91 9.06 -20.62
C LYS A 50 -2.75 8.19 -21.11
N ILE A 51 -3.05 7.04 -21.70
CA ILE A 51 -2.04 6.18 -22.33
C ILE A 51 -1.68 6.74 -23.70
N ASN A 52 -0.40 6.94 -23.95
CA ASN A 52 0.08 7.45 -25.24
C ASN A 52 -0.09 6.40 -26.34
N LYS A 53 -0.53 6.85 -27.53
CA LYS A 53 -0.67 5.97 -28.70
C LYS A 53 0.66 5.45 -29.22
N GLN A 54 1.72 6.22 -28.99
CA GLN A 54 3.09 5.89 -29.35
C GLN A 54 3.99 6.23 -28.16
N SER A 55 4.86 5.33 -27.81
CA SER A 55 5.87 5.48 -26.77
C SER A 55 7.22 5.01 -27.31
N LYS A 56 8.30 5.48 -26.73
CA LYS A 56 9.66 5.07 -27.09
C LYS A 56 10.54 4.99 -25.86
N PHE A 57 11.64 4.29 -26.00
CA PHE A 57 12.72 4.35 -25.03
C PHE A 57 13.78 5.35 -25.46
N ASP A 58 14.43 5.95 -24.47
CA ASP A 58 15.52 6.90 -24.62
C ASP A 58 16.72 6.44 -23.80
N ARG A 59 17.92 6.79 -24.24
CA ARG A 59 19.16 6.64 -23.46
C ARG A 59 19.33 7.85 -22.55
N LYS A 60 19.43 7.61 -21.25
CA LYS A 60 19.75 8.59 -20.21
C LYS A 60 21.23 8.42 -19.83
N HIS A 61 22.07 9.35 -20.28
CA HIS A 61 23.52 9.22 -20.18
C HIS A 61 24.03 9.73 -18.82
N TYR A 62 24.65 8.82 -18.10
CA TYR A 62 25.53 9.14 -16.97
C TYR A 62 26.46 7.96 -16.69
N PHE A 63 27.69 8.28 -16.27
CA PHE A 63 28.70 7.27 -15.96
C PHE A 63 28.67 7.00 -14.46
N TYR A 64 28.34 5.76 -14.10
CA TYR A 64 28.42 5.31 -12.71
C TYR A 64 28.70 3.79 -12.67
N PRO A 65 29.39 3.27 -11.62
CA PRO A 65 29.79 1.86 -11.56
C PRO A 65 28.63 0.86 -11.65
N ASP A 66 27.40 1.26 -11.27
CA ASP A 66 26.20 0.43 -11.30
C ASP A 66 25.49 0.40 -12.67
N LEU A 67 26.03 1.08 -13.67
CA LEU A 67 25.52 1.11 -15.04
C LEU A 67 26.48 0.44 -16.02
N PRO A 68 26.31 -0.85 -16.32
CA PRO A 68 27.22 -1.59 -17.22
C PRO A 68 27.37 -0.96 -18.61
N LYS A 69 26.29 -0.35 -19.11
CA LYS A 69 26.27 0.32 -20.43
C LYS A 69 26.85 1.75 -20.44
N GLY A 70 27.01 2.37 -19.27
CA GLY A 70 27.28 3.78 -19.13
C GLY A 70 26.09 4.71 -19.40
N TYR A 71 24.90 4.14 -19.64
CA TYR A 71 23.61 4.82 -19.75
C TYR A 71 22.49 3.92 -19.22
N GLN A 72 21.37 4.54 -18.86
CA GLN A 72 20.13 3.85 -18.46
C GLN A 72 19.13 3.96 -19.60
N ILE A 73 18.47 2.86 -19.96
CA ILE A 73 17.34 2.89 -20.87
C ILE A 73 16.10 3.29 -20.05
N SER A 74 15.49 4.40 -20.43
CA SER A 74 14.36 5.04 -19.74
C SER A 74 13.38 5.63 -20.77
N GLN A 75 12.44 6.47 -20.36
CA GLN A 75 11.53 7.20 -21.25
C GLN A 75 11.51 8.67 -20.85
N TYR A 76 11.66 9.57 -21.80
CA TYR A 76 11.75 11.00 -21.53
C TYR A 76 10.50 11.77 -21.99
N ASP A 77 10.36 11.98 -23.31
CA ASP A 77 9.32 12.82 -23.91
C ASP A 77 8.08 12.04 -24.39
N GLN A 78 8.14 10.72 -24.46
CA GLN A 78 7.03 9.84 -24.85
C GLN A 78 6.85 8.69 -23.84
N PRO A 79 6.51 8.99 -22.57
CA PRO A 79 6.27 7.98 -21.57
C PRO A 79 5.03 7.15 -21.91
N ILE A 80 4.82 6.03 -21.21
CA ILE A 80 3.64 5.17 -21.41
C ILE A 80 2.34 5.89 -20.99
N GLY A 81 2.33 6.58 -19.83
CA GLY A 81 1.15 7.26 -19.31
C GLY A 81 1.45 8.68 -18.85
N GLU A 82 0.44 9.57 -18.98
CA GLU A 82 0.54 10.97 -18.59
C GLU A 82 -0.77 11.47 -18.00
N LYS A 83 -0.68 12.53 -17.18
CA LYS A 83 -1.84 13.31 -16.70
C LYS A 83 -2.89 12.47 -15.97
N GLY A 84 -2.44 11.68 -15.03
CA GLY A 84 -3.30 10.94 -14.11
C GLY A 84 -3.49 11.67 -12.79
N PHE A 85 -4.12 10.99 -11.85
CA PHE A 85 -4.25 11.46 -10.48
C PHE A 85 -4.49 10.30 -9.50
N LEU A 86 -4.25 10.56 -8.23
CA LEU A 86 -4.61 9.72 -7.11
C LEU A 86 -5.44 10.54 -6.13
N ASP A 87 -6.66 10.08 -5.83
CA ASP A 87 -7.46 10.62 -4.74
C ASP A 87 -6.99 9.98 -3.44
N LEU A 88 -6.51 10.82 -2.52
CA LEU A 88 -5.96 10.43 -1.23
C LEU A 88 -6.92 10.84 -0.12
N GLU A 89 -7.32 9.89 0.71
CA GLU A 89 -8.14 10.14 1.89
C GLU A 89 -7.25 10.14 3.14
N LEU A 90 -7.31 11.21 3.94
CA LEU A 90 -6.39 11.49 5.06
C LEU A 90 -7.11 11.48 6.41
N VAL A 91 -8.14 10.66 6.55
CA VAL A 91 -9.09 10.65 7.67
C VAL A 91 -8.42 10.53 9.06
N ASN A 92 -7.25 9.90 9.14
CA ASN A 92 -6.53 9.70 10.40
C ASN A 92 -5.31 10.63 10.58
N VAL A 93 -5.13 11.60 9.70
CA VAL A 93 -3.99 12.53 9.75
C VAL A 93 -4.42 13.81 10.47
N LYS A 94 -3.92 14.02 11.70
CA LYS A 94 -4.25 15.21 12.48
C LYS A 94 -3.67 16.48 11.83
N ASN A 95 -4.45 17.57 11.87
CA ASN A 95 -4.08 18.89 11.39
C ASN A 95 -3.80 19.00 9.89
N HIS A 96 -4.42 18.13 9.07
CA HIS A 96 -4.33 18.16 7.61
C HIS A 96 -5.71 18.17 6.99
N ARG A 97 -5.78 18.45 5.68
CA ARG A 97 -7.01 18.30 4.90
C ARG A 97 -7.45 16.84 4.88
N ASP A 98 -8.74 16.59 4.93
CA ASP A 98 -9.31 15.23 4.95
C ASP A 98 -9.10 14.48 3.63
N LYS A 99 -8.95 15.22 2.53
CA LYS A 99 -8.79 14.68 1.17
C LYS A 99 -7.79 15.50 0.37
N ALA A 100 -6.97 14.81 -0.42
CA ALA A 100 -6.06 15.43 -1.37
C ALA A 100 -6.18 14.75 -2.73
N LYS A 101 -6.18 15.53 -3.79
CA LYS A 101 -6.06 15.03 -5.16
C LYS A 101 -4.64 15.27 -5.64
N ILE A 102 -3.86 14.21 -5.75
CA ILE A 102 -2.46 14.27 -6.17
C ILE A 102 -2.38 13.98 -7.66
N GLY A 103 -1.96 14.96 -8.44
CA GLY A 103 -1.75 14.79 -9.87
C GLY A 103 -0.55 13.88 -10.17
N ILE A 104 -0.65 13.09 -11.21
CA ILE A 104 0.43 12.25 -11.74
C ILE A 104 0.86 12.85 -13.08
N THR A 105 2.03 13.45 -13.11
CA THR A 105 2.60 14.03 -14.33
C THR A 105 2.82 12.95 -15.37
N ARG A 106 3.47 11.84 -14.98
CA ARG A 106 3.77 10.72 -15.87
C ARG A 106 4.02 9.42 -15.13
N VAL A 107 3.81 8.32 -15.86
CA VAL A 107 4.19 6.96 -15.51
C VAL A 107 5.06 6.43 -16.66
N HIS A 108 6.30 6.07 -16.37
CA HIS A 108 7.21 5.58 -17.38
C HIS A 108 7.99 4.35 -16.91
N LEU A 109 8.50 3.60 -17.87
CA LEU A 109 9.26 2.37 -17.66
C LEU A 109 10.74 2.62 -17.95
N GLU A 110 11.57 2.17 -17.02
CA GLU A 110 13.03 2.21 -17.16
C GLU A 110 13.66 0.92 -16.59
N GLU A 111 14.94 0.74 -16.81
CA GLU A 111 15.72 -0.31 -16.19
C GLU A 111 16.32 0.17 -14.85
N ASP A 112 16.39 -0.74 -13.87
CA ASP A 112 17.10 -0.45 -12.62
C ASP A 112 18.61 -0.62 -12.78
N THR A 113 19.37 -0.02 -11.88
CA THR A 113 20.83 -0.10 -11.81
C THR A 113 21.29 -1.23 -10.88
N ALA A 114 22.57 -1.58 -10.91
CA ALA A 114 23.16 -2.52 -9.98
C ALA A 114 23.08 -2.01 -8.52
N LYS A 115 23.29 -2.88 -7.57
CA LYS A 115 23.39 -2.53 -6.15
C LYS A 115 24.84 -2.25 -5.78
N LEU A 116 25.07 -1.11 -5.16
CA LEU A 116 26.39 -0.74 -4.61
C LEU A 116 26.39 -0.95 -3.09
N THR A 117 27.47 -1.49 -2.59
CA THR A 117 27.73 -1.66 -1.15
C THR A 117 29.13 -1.21 -0.84
N HIS A 118 29.30 -0.33 0.13
CA HIS A 118 30.61 0.11 0.60
C HIS A 118 31.04 -0.75 1.80
N ASP A 119 32.25 -1.26 1.75
CA ASP A 119 32.83 -2.01 2.86
C ASP A 119 33.66 -1.11 3.79
N SER A 120 34.14 -1.67 4.89
CA SER A 120 34.96 -0.95 5.88
C SER A 120 36.36 -0.60 5.37
N ALA A 121 36.78 -1.16 4.25
CA ALA A 121 38.08 -0.92 3.62
C ALA A 121 38.02 0.12 2.50
N ASP A 122 36.95 0.91 2.43
CA ASP A 122 36.69 1.92 1.41
C ASP A 122 36.56 1.38 -0.04
N ASN A 123 36.22 0.08 -0.16
CA ASN A 123 35.89 -0.50 -1.46
C ASN A 123 34.39 -0.37 -1.75
N THR A 124 34.07 -0.21 -3.03
CA THR A 124 32.69 -0.31 -3.52
C THR A 124 32.48 -1.65 -4.20
N LEU A 125 31.64 -2.48 -3.61
CA LEU A 125 31.21 -3.77 -4.16
C LEU A 125 29.99 -3.56 -5.06
N VAL A 126 29.99 -4.19 -6.24
CA VAL A 126 28.93 -4.07 -7.24
C VAL A 126 28.24 -5.41 -7.42
N ASP A 127 26.93 -5.45 -7.15
CA ASP A 127 26.08 -6.60 -7.43
C ASP A 127 25.15 -6.27 -8.61
N PHE A 128 25.38 -6.89 -9.75
CA PHE A 128 24.63 -6.69 -10.98
C PHE A 128 23.31 -7.49 -11.05
N ASN A 129 22.93 -8.26 -10.05
CA ASN A 129 21.66 -9.02 -10.07
C ASN A 129 20.44 -8.12 -10.31
N ARG A 130 20.50 -6.87 -9.88
CA ARG A 130 19.43 -5.87 -10.09
C ARG A 130 19.57 -5.10 -11.41
N ALA A 131 20.72 -5.10 -12.06
CA ALA A 131 20.94 -4.36 -13.29
C ALA A 131 19.99 -4.83 -14.40
N GLY A 132 19.25 -3.89 -14.98
CA GLY A 132 18.27 -4.17 -16.03
C GLY A 132 16.96 -4.77 -15.53
N VAL A 133 16.68 -4.81 -14.22
CA VAL A 133 15.36 -5.14 -13.67
C VAL A 133 14.35 -4.05 -14.10
N PRO A 134 13.11 -4.42 -14.50
CA PRO A 134 12.09 -3.43 -14.84
C PRO A 134 11.76 -2.52 -13.65
N LEU A 135 11.84 -1.23 -13.84
CA LEU A 135 11.53 -0.19 -12.87
C LEU A 135 10.47 0.75 -13.45
N VAL A 136 9.37 0.94 -12.73
CA VAL A 136 8.35 1.95 -13.08
C VAL A 136 8.58 3.17 -12.22
N GLU A 137 8.80 4.33 -12.85
CA GLU A 137 8.85 5.61 -12.17
C GLU A 137 7.52 6.35 -12.31
N ILE A 138 7.00 6.83 -11.19
CA ILE A 138 5.80 7.66 -11.11
C ILE A 138 6.21 9.03 -10.60
N VAL A 139 5.95 10.05 -11.41
CA VAL A 139 6.24 11.44 -11.07
C VAL A 139 4.94 12.14 -10.74
N SER A 140 4.81 12.60 -9.48
CA SER A 140 3.66 13.39 -9.05
C SER A 140 3.79 14.85 -9.41
N ASP A 141 2.65 15.55 -9.51
CA ASP A 141 2.61 17.01 -9.50
C ASP A 141 2.90 17.54 -8.09
N PRO A 142 3.28 18.82 -7.93
CA PRO A 142 3.65 19.40 -6.63
C PRO A 142 2.41 19.75 -5.76
N ASN A 143 1.53 18.76 -5.52
CA ASN A 143 0.28 18.94 -4.76
C ASN A 143 0.38 18.47 -3.31
N ILE A 144 1.47 17.79 -2.94
CA ILE A 144 1.70 17.28 -1.59
C ILE A 144 2.23 18.42 -0.74
N GLU A 145 1.57 18.67 0.40
CA GLU A 145 1.85 19.84 1.24
C GLU A 145 2.60 19.51 2.54
N SER A 146 2.67 18.22 2.90
CA SER A 146 3.29 17.80 4.15
C SER A 146 3.96 16.43 4.07
N GLY A 147 4.82 16.14 5.06
CA GLY A 147 5.43 14.81 5.20
C GLY A 147 4.40 13.72 5.48
N ALA A 148 3.34 14.02 6.22
CA ALA A 148 2.27 13.07 6.52
C ALA A 148 1.46 12.72 5.26
N GLU A 149 1.14 13.70 4.41
CA GLU A 149 0.51 13.45 3.09
C GLU A 149 1.41 12.62 2.18
N ALA A 150 2.71 12.92 2.14
CA ALA A 150 3.66 12.16 1.33
C ALA A 150 3.77 10.71 1.78
N LYS A 151 3.76 10.47 3.09
CA LYS A 151 3.73 9.12 3.65
C LYS A 151 2.47 8.38 3.23
N ALA A 152 1.29 8.99 3.41
CA ALA A 152 0.01 8.40 3.03
C ALA A 152 -0.04 8.12 1.51
N TYR A 153 0.46 9.04 0.69
CA TYR A 153 0.60 8.84 -0.75
C TYR A 153 1.46 7.61 -1.09
N CYS A 154 2.63 7.47 -0.48
CA CYS A 154 3.50 6.31 -0.72
C CYS A 154 2.87 5.00 -0.24
N GLN A 155 2.14 5.02 0.87
CA GLN A 155 1.43 3.84 1.39
C GLN A 155 0.28 3.42 0.46
N GLU A 156 -0.50 4.37 -0.05
CA GLU A 156 -1.58 4.09 -1.01
C GLU A 156 -1.01 3.54 -2.32
N LEU A 157 0.11 4.08 -2.84
CA LEU A 157 0.81 3.53 -4.00
C LEU A 157 1.22 2.07 -3.77
N GLN A 158 1.82 1.76 -2.63
CA GLN A 158 2.20 0.39 -2.28
C GLN A 158 0.99 -0.55 -2.31
N THR A 159 -0.11 -0.12 -1.69
CA THR A 159 -1.35 -0.91 -1.64
C THR A 159 -1.89 -1.15 -3.06
N ILE A 160 -1.93 -0.11 -3.90
CA ILE A 160 -2.36 -0.22 -5.30
C ILE A 160 -1.49 -1.23 -6.06
N PHE A 161 -0.16 -1.17 -5.94
CA PHE A 161 0.73 -2.10 -6.65
C PHE A 161 0.50 -3.55 -6.25
N ARG A 162 0.23 -3.80 -4.97
CA ARG A 162 -0.13 -5.12 -4.45
C ARG A 162 -1.48 -5.61 -4.98
N TYR A 163 -2.49 -4.74 -5.05
CA TYR A 163 -3.80 -5.04 -5.64
C TYR A 163 -3.70 -5.34 -7.14
N LEU A 164 -2.85 -4.62 -7.84
CA LEU A 164 -2.58 -4.85 -9.26
C LEU A 164 -1.75 -6.13 -9.51
N GLY A 165 -1.11 -6.68 -8.48
CA GLY A 165 -0.22 -7.84 -8.59
C GLY A 165 1.05 -7.56 -9.40
N VAL A 166 1.52 -6.32 -9.42
CA VAL A 166 2.69 -5.90 -10.21
C VAL A 166 3.97 -5.81 -9.39
N SER A 167 3.87 -5.60 -8.07
CA SER A 167 5.00 -5.52 -7.15
C SER A 167 4.53 -5.67 -5.72
N ASP A 168 5.37 -6.24 -4.84
CA ASP A 168 5.19 -6.18 -3.40
C ASP A 168 5.48 -4.78 -2.84
N ALA A 169 6.22 -3.97 -3.60
CA ALA A 169 6.60 -2.59 -3.29
C ALA A 169 7.12 -2.41 -1.85
N ASP A 170 7.95 -3.36 -1.40
CA ASP A 170 8.54 -3.33 -0.07
C ASP A 170 9.73 -2.36 -0.05
N MET A 171 9.60 -1.27 0.71
CA MET A 171 10.65 -0.26 0.82
C MET A 171 11.88 -0.79 1.56
N GLU A 172 11.72 -1.64 2.56
CA GLU A 172 12.83 -2.17 3.37
C GLU A 172 13.69 -3.13 2.55
N LYS A 173 13.05 -3.86 1.61
CA LYS A 173 13.73 -4.72 0.64
C LYS A 173 14.26 -3.96 -0.59
N GLY A 174 13.94 -2.67 -0.72
CA GLY A 174 14.31 -1.84 -1.86
C GLY A 174 13.48 -2.09 -3.13
N HIS A 175 12.31 -2.75 -3.01
CA HIS A 175 11.38 -2.94 -4.14
C HIS A 175 10.60 -1.68 -4.48
N MET A 176 10.56 -0.71 -3.57
CA MET A 176 10.04 0.64 -3.77
C MET A 176 11.01 1.65 -3.20
N ARG A 177 11.21 2.75 -3.91
CA ARG A 177 12.04 3.87 -3.47
C ARG A 177 11.23 5.15 -3.59
N CYS A 178 11.42 6.05 -2.65
CA CYS A 178 10.84 7.38 -2.65
C CYS A 178 11.95 8.43 -2.72
N GLU A 179 11.79 9.39 -3.61
CA GLU A 179 12.60 10.60 -3.66
C GLU A 179 11.67 11.79 -3.50
N ALA A 180 12.00 12.70 -2.59
CA ALA A 180 11.19 13.88 -2.32
C ALA A 180 11.86 15.13 -2.89
N ASN A 181 11.13 15.89 -3.71
CA ASN A 181 11.54 17.20 -4.18
C ASN A 181 10.77 18.26 -3.39
N ILE A 182 11.45 19.02 -2.55
CA ILE A 182 10.84 19.94 -1.60
C ILE A 182 11.27 21.38 -1.92
N SER A 183 10.29 22.29 -1.96
CA SER A 183 10.50 23.71 -2.17
C SER A 183 9.47 24.49 -1.35
N VAL A 184 9.90 25.14 -0.29
CA VAL A 184 9.03 25.98 0.55
C VAL A 184 8.80 27.31 -0.13
N GLN A 185 7.55 27.77 -0.14
CA GLN A 185 7.12 29.01 -0.78
C GLN A 185 6.33 29.87 0.20
N THR A 186 6.32 31.18 -0.02
CA THR A 186 5.40 32.08 0.67
C THR A 186 3.97 31.91 0.07
N GLU A 187 2.93 31.99 0.90
CA GLU A 187 1.54 31.85 0.47
C GLU A 187 1.13 32.84 -0.64
N ASP A 188 1.81 33.98 -0.70
CA ASP A 188 1.58 35.00 -1.73
C ASP A 188 2.13 34.66 -3.10
N SER A 189 2.99 33.65 -3.22
CA SER A 189 3.68 33.33 -4.48
C SER A 189 2.92 32.37 -5.38
N PHE A 190 1.93 31.65 -4.87
CA PHE A 190 1.19 30.61 -5.63
C PHE A 190 -0.28 30.54 -5.27
N THR A 191 -1.05 29.80 -6.04
CA THR A 191 -2.43 29.38 -5.74
C THR A 191 -2.58 27.90 -6.05
N ILE A 192 -3.38 27.19 -5.23
CA ILE A 192 -3.75 25.81 -5.48
C ILE A 192 -5.19 25.75 -5.97
N LYS A 193 -5.41 25.09 -7.12
CA LYS A 193 -6.76 24.80 -7.65
C LYS A 193 -6.86 23.30 -7.94
N GLY A 194 -7.54 22.57 -7.07
CA GLY A 194 -7.61 21.12 -7.15
C GLY A 194 -6.20 20.51 -7.03
N ALA A 195 -5.74 19.79 -8.05
CA ALA A 195 -4.39 19.22 -8.12
C ALA A 195 -3.33 20.16 -8.75
N GLU A 196 -3.71 21.37 -9.16
CA GLU A 196 -2.83 22.28 -9.92
C GLU A 196 -2.29 23.40 -9.04
N VAL A 197 -0.96 23.48 -8.93
CA VAL A 197 -0.25 24.61 -8.32
C VAL A 197 0.06 25.64 -9.41
N LYS A 198 -0.50 26.85 -9.28
CA LYS A 198 -0.27 27.97 -10.21
C LYS A 198 0.56 29.04 -9.53
N ILE A 199 1.71 29.33 -10.13
CA ILE A 199 2.58 30.43 -9.70
C ILE A 199 1.91 31.75 -10.12
N LYS A 200 1.82 32.70 -9.20
CA LYS A 200 1.28 34.02 -9.51
C LYS A 200 2.22 34.78 -10.45
N LYS A 201 1.64 35.62 -11.31
CA LYS A 201 2.39 36.39 -12.30
C LYS A 201 3.49 37.24 -11.63
N GLY A 202 4.72 37.07 -12.10
CA GLY A 202 5.90 37.80 -11.59
C GLY A 202 6.58 37.13 -10.39
N GLN A 203 6.08 35.98 -9.94
CA GLN A 203 6.72 35.16 -8.89
C GLN A 203 7.48 33.98 -9.51
N THR A 204 8.51 33.52 -8.80
CA THR A 204 9.26 32.30 -9.12
C THR A 204 9.30 31.39 -7.93
N LEU A 205 9.30 30.06 -8.17
CA LEU A 205 9.47 29.11 -7.09
C LEU A 205 10.93 29.14 -6.56
N ASN A 206 11.09 28.98 -5.27
CA ASN A 206 12.39 28.76 -4.67
C ASN A 206 13.05 27.49 -5.23
N PRO A 207 14.38 27.40 -5.25
CA PRO A 207 15.05 26.20 -5.73
C PRO A 207 14.62 24.96 -4.95
N LYS A 208 14.35 23.87 -5.66
CA LYS A 208 13.96 22.60 -5.02
C LYS A 208 15.17 21.88 -4.41
N VAL A 209 14.94 21.19 -3.33
CA VAL A 209 15.85 20.27 -2.68
C VAL A 209 15.35 18.84 -2.94
N GLU A 210 16.18 18.05 -3.57
CA GLU A 210 15.94 16.62 -3.80
C GLU A 210 16.48 15.82 -2.62
N VAL A 211 15.61 15.14 -1.88
CA VAL A 211 16.02 14.26 -0.77
C VAL A 211 16.00 12.81 -1.21
N LYS A 212 17.15 12.15 -1.06
CA LYS A 212 17.36 10.73 -1.37
C LYS A 212 17.62 9.89 -0.12
N ASN A 213 17.82 8.58 -0.30
CA ASN A 213 18.10 7.61 0.77
C ASN A 213 16.95 7.50 1.80
N ILE A 214 15.72 7.53 1.34
CA ILE A 214 14.53 7.41 2.15
C ILE A 214 14.06 5.95 2.08
N ASN A 215 14.32 5.15 3.12
CA ASN A 215 14.14 3.70 3.08
C ASN A 215 12.90 3.19 3.85
N SER A 216 12.04 4.08 4.34
CA SER A 216 10.79 3.72 5.00
C SER A 216 9.75 4.84 4.88
N PHE A 217 8.47 4.51 5.01
CA PHE A 217 7.40 5.51 5.02
C PHE A 217 7.54 6.52 6.17
N ARG A 218 8.05 6.07 7.31
CA ARG A 218 8.35 6.95 8.44
C ARG A 218 9.49 7.92 8.10
N ALA A 219 10.49 7.47 7.37
CA ALA A 219 11.59 8.31 6.91
C ALA A 219 11.10 9.35 5.89
N VAL A 220 10.14 9.01 5.00
CA VAL A 220 9.50 9.98 4.08
C VAL A 220 8.90 11.14 4.86
N GLU A 221 8.05 10.83 5.85
CA GLU A 221 7.39 11.82 6.69
C GLU A 221 8.40 12.75 7.39
N LYS A 222 9.40 12.15 8.05
CA LYS A 222 10.41 12.89 8.82
C LYS A 222 11.34 13.74 7.94
N ALA A 223 11.81 13.19 6.82
CA ALA A 223 12.73 13.89 5.93
C ALA A 223 12.07 15.13 5.31
N ILE A 224 10.81 15.03 4.91
CA ILE A 224 10.05 16.16 4.37
C ILE A 224 9.79 17.20 5.48
N ALA A 225 9.35 16.76 6.66
CA ALA A 225 9.11 17.68 7.78
C ALA A 225 10.39 18.45 8.17
N TYR A 226 11.53 17.77 8.23
CA TYR A 226 12.82 18.39 8.49
C TYR A 226 13.20 19.44 7.42
N GLU A 227 13.04 19.09 6.14
CA GLU A 227 13.36 20.02 5.04
C GLU A 227 12.43 21.22 5.01
N ILE A 228 11.15 21.06 5.29
CA ILE A 228 10.22 22.18 5.42
C ILE A 228 10.69 23.12 6.53
N GLU A 229 11.01 22.60 7.71
CA GLU A 229 11.50 23.41 8.84
C GLU A 229 12.82 24.11 8.50
N ARG A 230 13.78 23.38 7.91
CA ARG A 230 15.09 23.93 7.53
C ARG A 230 14.95 25.05 6.50
N GLN A 231 14.18 24.84 5.43
CA GLN A 231 13.98 25.85 4.39
C GLN A 231 13.20 27.07 4.91
N THR A 232 12.21 26.85 5.78
CA THR A 232 11.46 27.93 6.43
C THR A 232 12.39 28.83 7.25
N LYS A 233 13.24 28.24 8.11
CA LYS A 233 14.22 29.00 8.91
C LYS A 233 15.19 29.81 8.04
N MET A 234 15.65 29.23 6.93
CA MET A 234 16.52 29.95 5.98
C MET A 234 15.81 31.17 5.38
N LEU A 235 14.55 30.99 4.94
CA LEU A 235 13.77 32.11 4.39
C LEU A 235 13.47 33.20 5.42
N GLU A 236 13.16 32.84 6.66
CA GLU A 236 12.96 33.78 7.77
C GLU A 236 14.22 34.59 8.09
N ASN A 237 15.40 33.98 7.94
CA ASN A 237 16.69 34.64 8.08
C ASN A 237 17.13 35.45 6.85
N GLY A 238 16.34 35.47 5.78
CA GLY A 238 16.71 36.10 4.50
C GLY A 238 17.79 35.36 3.71
N GLU A 239 18.04 34.11 4.05
CA GLU A 239 18.97 33.22 3.35
C GLU A 239 18.32 32.58 2.10
N THR A 240 19.16 32.27 1.14
CA THR A 240 18.75 31.53 -0.08
C THR A 240 19.62 30.30 -0.28
N TRP A 241 19.14 29.35 -1.06
CA TRP A 241 19.90 28.15 -1.42
C TRP A 241 19.86 27.91 -2.93
N LYS A 242 20.84 27.17 -3.43
CA LYS A 242 20.83 26.64 -4.80
C LYS A 242 20.08 25.32 -4.85
N GLN A 243 19.68 24.89 -6.04
CA GLN A 243 19.17 23.53 -6.22
C GLN A 243 20.22 22.51 -5.77
N GLN A 244 19.84 21.62 -4.86
CA GLN A 244 20.76 20.66 -4.24
C GLN A 244 20.13 19.30 -4.08
N THR A 245 20.98 18.26 -3.98
CA THR A 245 20.60 16.91 -3.58
C THR A 245 21.12 16.69 -2.16
N ARG A 246 20.24 16.22 -1.28
CA ARG A 246 20.55 15.88 0.12
C ARG A 246 20.18 14.42 0.38
N GLY A 247 20.89 13.75 1.29
CA GLY A 247 20.58 12.41 1.76
C GLY A 247 19.91 12.47 3.12
N TRP A 248 18.91 11.63 3.38
CA TRP A 248 18.35 11.45 4.70
C TRP A 248 19.30 10.61 5.57
N ASP A 249 19.67 11.13 6.74
CA ASP A 249 20.43 10.44 7.79
C ASP A 249 19.46 10.10 8.93
N ASP A 250 18.90 8.88 8.90
CA ASP A 250 17.85 8.49 9.85
C ASP A 250 18.34 8.45 11.31
N PRO A 251 19.57 7.97 11.63
CA PRO A 251 20.12 8.05 12.98
C PRO A 251 20.21 9.47 13.53
N LYS A 252 20.57 10.46 12.70
CA LYS A 252 20.66 11.86 13.11
C LYS A 252 19.35 12.62 12.97
N GLY A 253 18.36 12.05 12.27
CA GLY A 253 17.08 12.69 12.01
C GLY A 253 17.19 14.00 11.20
N GLN A 254 18.13 14.06 10.26
CA GLN A 254 18.40 15.25 9.46
C GLN A 254 18.79 14.92 8.01
N THR A 255 18.67 15.90 7.12
CA THR A 255 19.23 15.78 5.78
C THR A 255 20.68 16.27 5.75
N VAL A 256 21.52 15.61 4.95
CA VAL A 256 22.93 15.97 4.75
C VAL A 256 23.17 16.34 3.31
N LEU A 257 23.85 17.44 3.05
CA LEU A 257 24.19 17.87 1.69
C LEU A 257 25.09 16.83 1.01
N GLN A 258 24.67 16.34 -0.14
CA GLN A 258 25.45 15.42 -0.98
C GLN A 258 26.06 16.14 -2.18
N ARG A 259 25.29 17.02 -2.84
CA ARG A 259 25.71 17.74 -4.03
C ARG A 259 24.94 19.02 -4.22
N GLU A 260 25.60 20.10 -4.60
CA GLU A 260 24.97 21.29 -5.17
C GLU A 260 24.92 21.17 -6.69
N LYS A 261 23.80 21.53 -7.29
CA LYS A 261 23.64 21.56 -8.74
C LYS A 261 23.79 22.99 -9.21
N GLU A 262 24.90 23.29 -9.88
CA GLU A 262 25.08 24.60 -10.55
C GLU A 262 24.22 24.70 -11.81
N THR A 263 24.00 23.58 -12.48
CA THR A 263 23.06 23.41 -13.62
C THR A 263 22.31 22.09 -13.46
N SER A 264 21.11 21.98 -14.05
CA SER A 264 20.43 20.68 -14.15
C SER A 264 21.35 19.68 -14.84
N ALA A 265 21.49 18.47 -14.28
CA ALA A 265 22.28 17.42 -14.92
C ALA A 265 21.74 17.19 -16.33
N ASP A 266 22.54 17.51 -17.33
CA ASP A 266 22.20 17.24 -18.73
C ASP A 266 22.48 15.76 -19.00
N TYR A 267 21.43 14.95 -18.95
CA TYR A 267 21.49 13.51 -19.25
C TYR A 267 21.59 13.24 -20.76
N ARG A 268 21.61 14.24 -21.62
CA ARG A 268 21.71 14.12 -23.07
C ARG A 268 20.83 13.03 -23.62
N TYR A 269 19.55 13.09 -23.31
CA TYR A 269 18.59 12.11 -23.81
C TYR A 269 18.54 12.07 -25.30
N PHE A 270 18.61 10.87 -25.88
CA PHE A 270 18.23 10.61 -27.26
C PHE A 270 17.55 9.25 -27.42
N PRO A 271 16.75 9.04 -28.48
CA PRO A 271 16.05 7.79 -28.69
C PRO A 271 16.96 6.56 -28.66
N GLU A 272 16.56 5.50 -27.97
CA GLU A 272 17.27 4.21 -28.03
C GLU A 272 17.17 3.63 -29.45
N PRO A 273 18.29 3.53 -30.20
CA PRO A 273 18.23 3.17 -31.62
C PRO A 273 17.87 1.72 -31.88
N ASP A 274 18.11 0.83 -30.91
CA ASP A 274 17.88 -0.61 -31.03
C ASP A 274 16.45 -1.03 -30.65
N ILE A 275 15.65 -0.10 -30.10
CA ILE A 275 14.24 -0.34 -29.74
C ILE A 275 13.34 0.61 -30.52
N PRO A 276 12.62 0.15 -31.55
CA PRO A 276 11.72 1.01 -32.29
C PRO A 276 10.57 1.53 -31.42
N PRO A 277 10.02 2.72 -31.73
CA PRO A 277 8.81 3.21 -31.09
C PRO A 277 7.67 2.19 -31.18
N PHE A 278 6.87 2.11 -30.10
CA PHE A 278 5.84 1.10 -29.97
C PHE A 278 4.50 1.68 -29.50
N ASN A 279 3.43 0.90 -29.68
CA ASN A 279 2.11 1.24 -29.11
C ASN A 279 1.88 0.44 -27.81
N PRO A 280 1.91 1.10 -26.64
CA PRO A 280 1.77 0.43 -25.36
C PRO A 280 0.45 -0.36 -25.22
N VAL A 281 -0.65 0.20 -25.73
CA VAL A 281 -1.98 -0.42 -25.65
C VAL A 281 -2.05 -1.72 -26.46
N LYS A 282 -1.44 -1.72 -27.67
CA LYS A 282 -1.39 -2.93 -28.50
C LYS A 282 -0.55 -4.04 -27.86
N ILE A 283 0.55 -3.68 -27.20
CA ILE A 283 1.43 -4.64 -26.50
C ILE A 283 0.75 -5.20 -25.27
N ALA A 284 0.10 -4.35 -24.46
CA ALA A 284 -0.62 -4.76 -23.27
C ALA A 284 -1.83 -5.64 -23.57
N GLY A 285 -2.53 -5.35 -24.67
CA GLY A 285 -3.79 -6.03 -25.03
C GLY A 285 -4.97 -5.64 -24.12
N PRO A 286 -6.08 -6.39 -24.18
CA PRO A 286 -7.20 -6.25 -23.26
C PRO A 286 -6.74 -6.45 -21.82
N MET A 287 -7.23 -5.61 -20.91
CA MET A 287 -6.81 -5.64 -19.51
C MET A 287 -7.90 -5.05 -18.64
N ASP A 288 -8.37 -5.85 -17.69
CA ASP A 288 -9.28 -5.43 -16.65
C ASP A 288 -8.48 -5.01 -15.42
N LEU A 289 -8.95 -3.96 -14.76
CA LEU A 289 -8.42 -3.55 -13.47
C LEU A 289 -9.27 -4.21 -12.36
N PRO A 290 -8.65 -4.70 -11.29
CA PRO A 290 -9.40 -5.06 -10.10
C PRO A 290 -10.00 -3.79 -9.47
N GLU A 291 -10.99 -3.95 -8.61
CA GLU A 291 -11.45 -2.86 -7.76
C GLU A 291 -10.28 -2.33 -6.94
N LEU A 292 -10.04 -1.03 -6.98
CA LEU A 292 -8.89 -0.41 -6.32
C LEU A 292 -9.14 -0.21 -4.81
N PRO A 293 -8.08 -0.13 -3.98
CA PRO A 293 -8.22 -0.03 -2.52
C PRO A 293 -9.17 1.07 -2.05
N ALA A 294 -9.05 2.27 -2.61
CA ALA A 294 -9.90 3.40 -2.25
C ALA A 294 -11.39 3.20 -2.61
N GLU A 295 -11.68 2.54 -3.73
CA GLU A 295 -13.05 2.20 -4.15
C GLU A 295 -13.62 1.13 -3.22
N LYS A 296 -12.84 0.08 -2.93
CA LYS A 296 -13.21 -1.00 -2.04
C LYS A 296 -13.43 -0.51 -0.60
N ARG A 297 -12.58 0.42 -0.11
CA ARG A 297 -12.73 1.09 1.19
C ARG A 297 -14.05 1.84 1.30
N ARG A 298 -14.39 2.65 0.28
CA ARG A 298 -15.68 3.36 0.23
C ARG A 298 -16.86 2.40 0.20
N ARG A 299 -16.77 1.33 -0.60
CA ARG A 299 -17.81 0.30 -0.68
C ARG A 299 -18.00 -0.42 0.67
N PHE A 300 -16.92 -0.84 1.32
CA PHE A 300 -16.98 -1.47 2.64
C PHE A 300 -17.64 -0.56 3.69
N HIS A 301 -17.31 0.73 3.66
CA HIS A 301 -17.94 1.71 4.54
C HIS A 301 -19.43 1.94 4.21
N GLN A 302 -19.78 2.08 2.94
CA GLN A 302 -21.12 2.44 2.51
C GLN A 302 -22.09 1.25 2.47
N GLU A 303 -21.64 0.10 1.94
CA GLU A 303 -22.51 -1.05 1.71
C GLU A 303 -22.51 -2.04 2.87
N TYR A 304 -21.39 -2.21 3.57
CA TYR A 304 -21.31 -3.08 4.74
C TYR A 304 -21.50 -2.34 6.05
N GLY A 305 -21.44 -1.01 6.06
CA GLY A 305 -21.58 -0.21 7.28
C GLY A 305 -20.39 -0.33 8.24
N PHE A 306 -19.24 -0.77 7.76
CA PHE A 306 -18.00 -0.75 8.56
C PHE A 306 -17.63 0.67 8.96
N SER A 307 -17.01 0.84 10.13
CA SER A 307 -16.37 2.11 10.44
C SER A 307 -15.30 2.40 9.35
N TYR A 308 -15.03 3.68 9.09
CA TYR A 308 -14.00 4.01 8.10
C TYR A 308 -12.62 3.43 8.50
N ALA A 309 -12.33 3.39 9.80
CA ALA A 309 -11.08 2.81 10.31
C ALA A 309 -10.98 1.30 10.05
N ASP A 310 -12.07 0.55 10.24
CA ASP A 310 -12.10 -0.88 9.94
C ASP A 310 -11.98 -1.13 8.43
N ALA A 311 -12.72 -0.35 7.63
CA ALA A 311 -12.63 -0.43 6.17
C ALA A 311 -11.22 -0.13 5.66
N ASP A 312 -10.55 0.89 6.19
CA ASP A 312 -9.18 1.25 5.86
C ASP A 312 -8.18 0.15 6.23
N LEU A 313 -8.29 -0.37 7.44
CA LEU A 313 -7.42 -1.46 7.91
C LEU A 313 -7.57 -2.73 7.07
N LEU A 314 -8.81 -3.14 6.77
CA LEU A 314 -9.10 -4.34 5.99
C LEU A 314 -8.67 -4.18 4.53
N THR A 315 -8.91 -3.03 3.92
CA THR A 315 -8.55 -2.79 2.52
C THR A 315 -7.09 -2.41 2.32
N GLY A 316 -6.35 -2.12 3.39
CA GLY A 316 -4.89 -1.96 3.34
C GLY A 316 -4.13 -3.23 2.92
N ASN A 317 -4.79 -4.39 2.91
CA ASN A 317 -4.23 -5.66 2.46
C ASN A 317 -5.25 -6.43 1.62
N LEU A 318 -4.85 -6.85 0.42
CA LEU A 318 -5.72 -7.56 -0.54
C LEU A 318 -6.33 -8.84 0.05
N TYR A 319 -5.55 -9.62 0.77
CA TYR A 319 -6.02 -10.90 1.34
C TYR A 319 -7.02 -10.66 2.46
N TRP A 320 -6.79 -9.68 3.32
CA TRP A 320 -7.74 -9.29 4.35
C TRP A 320 -9.04 -8.74 3.76
N SER A 321 -8.94 -7.94 2.70
CA SER A 321 -10.14 -7.39 2.06
C SER A 321 -10.98 -8.48 1.40
N ASN A 322 -10.35 -9.47 0.76
CA ASN A 322 -11.07 -10.58 0.14
C ASN A 322 -11.72 -11.47 1.22
N TYR A 323 -11.00 -11.80 2.27
CA TYR A 323 -11.54 -12.59 3.38
C TYR A 323 -12.74 -11.90 4.05
N ALA A 324 -12.64 -10.59 4.31
CA ALA A 324 -13.74 -9.81 4.87
C ALA A 324 -14.96 -9.78 3.94
N GLU A 325 -14.76 -9.67 2.63
CA GLU A 325 -15.82 -9.68 1.63
C GLU A 325 -16.56 -11.03 1.59
N GLU A 326 -15.82 -12.14 1.66
CA GLU A 326 -16.40 -13.48 1.74
C GLU A 326 -17.19 -13.67 3.04
N VAL A 327 -16.65 -13.27 4.20
CA VAL A 327 -17.37 -13.29 5.49
C VAL A 327 -18.68 -12.49 5.42
N MET A 328 -18.64 -11.30 4.82
CA MET A 328 -19.84 -10.48 4.70
C MET A 328 -20.86 -11.05 3.71
N THR A 329 -20.42 -11.77 2.70
CA THR A 329 -21.29 -12.48 1.75
C THR A 329 -22.07 -13.57 2.46
N GLU A 330 -21.40 -14.39 3.28
CA GLU A 330 -22.03 -15.45 4.09
C GLU A 330 -23.04 -14.86 5.10
N LEU A 331 -22.64 -13.85 5.86
CA LEU A 331 -23.50 -13.23 6.85
C LEU A 331 -24.74 -12.56 6.25
N LYS A 332 -24.62 -11.94 5.07
CA LYS A 332 -25.77 -11.36 4.37
C LYS A 332 -26.78 -12.42 3.91
N ALA A 333 -26.29 -13.58 3.51
CA ALA A 333 -27.16 -14.69 3.12
C ALA A 333 -27.95 -15.21 4.34
N TRP A 334 -27.33 -15.30 5.51
CA TRP A 334 -27.96 -15.90 6.69
C TRP A 334 -28.86 -14.94 7.49
N VAL A 335 -28.61 -13.63 7.44
CA VAL A 335 -29.34 -12.67 8.29
C VAL A 335 -30.85 -12.72 8.05
N GLN A 336 -31.31 -13.08 6.86
CA GLN A 336 -32.72 -13.22 6.52
C GLN A 336 -33.35 -14.49 7.12
N ASP A 337 -32.54 -15.53 7.32
CA ASP A 337 -32.99 -16.83 7.81
C ASP A 337 -32.97 -16.91 9.34
N PHE A 338 -32.45 -15.91 10.04
CA PHE A 338 -32.52 -15.87 11.51
C PHE A 338 -33.96 -15.82 11.99
N PRO A 339 -34.35 -16.69 12.96
CA PRO A 339 -35.73 -16.81 13.40
C PRO A 339 -36.36 -15.47 13.83
N GLU A 340 -35.55 -14.59 14.47
CA GLU A 340 -35.96 -13.26 14.92
C GLU A 340 -36.22 -12.29 13.78
N ASN A 341 -35.68 -12.54 12.59
CA ASN A 341 -35.73 -11.62 11.45
C ASN A 341 -36.84 -11.98 10.42
N LYS A 342 -37.47 -13.15 10.55
CA LYS A 342 -38.46 -13.66 9.57
C LYS A 342 -39.69 -12.79 9.36
N ASN A 343 -40.05 -11.97 10.35
CA ASN A 343 -41.23 -11.11 10.31
C ASN A 343 -40.88 -9.61 10.22
N LEU A 344 -39.62 -9.25 10.01
CA LEU A 344 -39.21 -7.86 9.90
C LEU A 344 -39.58 -7.29 8.53
N ASP A 345 -39.95 -6.02 8.52
CA ASP A 345 -40.06 -5.26 7.27
C ASP A 345 -38.66 -4.97 6.67
N GLU A 346 -38.62 -4.51 5.41
CA GLU A 346 -37.37 -4.27 4.67
C GLU A 346 -36.45 -3.27 5.38
N LYS A 347 -37.03 -2.26 6.04
CA LYS A 347 -36.27 -1.24 6.76
C LYS A 347 -35.62 -1.80 8.03
N ALA A 348 -36.39 -2.53 8.83
CA ALA A 348 -35.88 -3.15 10.04
C ALA A 348 -34.83 -4.24 9.73
N LEU A 349 -35.03 -4.98 8.65
CA LEU A 349 -34.04 -5.96 8.17
C LEU A 349 -32.73 -5.28 7.74
N GLU A 350 -32.82 -4.12 7.09
CA GLU A 350 -31.61 -3.37 6.70
C GLU A 350 -30.86 -2.81 7.93
N GLU A 351 -31.59 -2.36 8.96
CA GLU A 351 -30.99 -1.95 10.23
C GLU A 351 -30.24 -3.11 10.90
N LYS A 352 -30.81 -4.34 10.87
CA LYS A 352 -30.16 -5.56 11.38
C LYS A 352 -28.93 -5.95 10.59
N LYS A 353 -28.94 -5.82 9.26
CA LYS A 353 -27.77 -6.03 8.42
C LYS A 353 -26.63 -5.07 8.78
N GLN A 354 -26.93 -3.80 9.03
CA GLN A 354 -25.94 -2.80 9.41
C GLN A 354 -25.39 -3.07 10.83
N GLU A 355 -26.22 -3.51 11.76
CA GLU A 355 -25.79 -3.90 13.11
C GLU A 355 -24.80 -5.07 13.05
N LEU A 356 -25.16 -6.13 12.33
CA LEU A 356 -24.32 -7.31 12.11
C LEU A 356 -23.01 -6.95 11.41
N ALA A 357 -23.06 -6.06 10.42
CA ALA A 357 -21.88 -5.60 9.70
C ALA A 357 -20.89 -4.86 10.60
N ARG A 358 -21.37 -3.94 11.45
CA ARG A 358 -20.50 -3.23 12.41
C ARG A 358 -19.86 -4.21 13.40
N LEU A 359 -20.63 -5.17 13.88
CA LEU A 359 -20.14 -6.24 14.74
C LEU A 359 -19.01 -7.03 14.02
N SER A 360 -19.25 -7.42 12.78
CA SER A 360 -18.32 -8.18 11.96
C SER A 360 -17.01 -7.43 11.69
N GLY A 361 -17.08 -6.12 11.41
CA GLY A 361 -15.91 -5.27 11.28
C GLY A 361 -15.03 -5.31 12.52
N GLY A 362 -15.63 -5.14 13.70
CA GLY A 362 -14.91 -5.23 14.98
C GLY A 362 -14.34 -6.63 15.27
N TRP A 363 -15.06 -7.71 14.90
CA TRP A 363 -14.55 -9.06 15.04
C TRP A 363 -13.37 -9.35 14.09
N LEU A 364 -13.44 -8.91 12.86
CA LEU A 364 -12.33 -9.05 11.89
C LEU A 364 -11.09 -8.29 12.37
N THR A 365 -11.23 -6.98 12.68
CA THR A 365 -10.10 -6.10 12.95
C THR A 365 -9.51 -6.25 14.35
N SER A 366 -10.36 -6.49 15.38
CA SER A 366 -9.89 -6.55 16.76
C SER A 366 -9.70 -7.98 17.26
N LYS A 367 -10.63 -8.91 16.95
CA LYS A 367 -10.56 -10.27 17.48
C LYS A 367 -9.73 -11.19 16.61
N LEU A 368 -10.10 -11.37 15.35
CA LEU A 368 -9.39 -12.28 14.46
C LEU A 368 -7.94 -11.81 14.20
N MET A 369 -7.74 -10.54 13.79
CA MET A 369 -6.39 -10.02 13.60
C MET A 369 -5.55 -10.09 14.88
N GLY A 370 -6.15 -9.78 16.04
CA GLY A 370 -5.46 -9.83 17.32
C GLY A 370 -5.04 -11.24 17.73
N GLU A 371 -5.91 -12.24 17.56
CA GLU A 371 -5.59 -13.64 17.86
C GLU A 371 -4.59 -14.24 16.86
N MET A 372 -4.69 -13.89 15.58
CA MET A 372 -3.71 -14.29 14.58
C MET A 372 -2.32 -13.68 14.84
N ALA A 373 -2.26 -12.41 15.25
CA ALA A 373 -0.99 -11.76 15.60
C ALA A 373 -0.30 -12.43 16.77
N LYS A 374 -1.04 -12.83 17.82
CA LYS A 374 -0.47 -13.59 18.97
C LYS A 374 0.14 -14.94 18.56
N ARG A 375 -0.38 -15.54 17.50
CA ARG A 375 0.04 -16.84 16.97
C ARG A 375 1.01 -16.74 15.80
N ALA A 376 1.37 -15.53 15.38
CA ALA A 376 2.17 -15.27 14.18
C ALA A 376 1.58 -15.92 12.90
N ILE A 377 0.24 -15.99 12.79
CA ILE A 377 -0.45 -16.52 11.61
C ILE A 377 -0.64 -15.39 10.60
N ASP A 378 -0.16 -15.62 9.37
CA ASP A 378 -0.41 -14.73 8.24
C ASP A 378 -1.74 -15.08 7.57
N ILE A 379 -2.52 -14.08 7.14
CA ILE A 379 -3.82 -14.28 6.47
C ILE A 379 -3.71 -15.17 5.22
N ARG A 380 -2.57 -15.15 4.53
CA ARG A 380 -2.32 -15.97 3.32
C ARG A 380 -2.27 -17.47 3.60
N ILE A 381 -2.02 -17.86 4.83
CA ILE A 381 -1.93 -19.27 5.26
C ILE A 381 -3.02 -19.66 6.24
N LEU A 382 -3.95 -18.74 6.54
CA LEU A 382 -5.07 -18.98 7.43
C LEU A 382 -5.90 -20.16 6.92
N LYS A 383 -6.18 -21.13 7.81
CA LYS A 383 -7.00 -22.31 7.49
C LYS A 383 -8.47 -22.11 7.80
N LEU A 384 -8.78 -21.21 8.72
CA LEU A 384 -10.16 -20.85 9.07
C LEU A 384 -10.86 -20.24 7.86
N LYS A 385 -11.89 -20.93 7.35
CA LYS A 385 -12.67 -20.43 6.22
C LYS A 385 -13.58 -19.27 6.62
N PRO A 386 -13.87 -18.34 5.68
CA PRO A 386 -14.80 -17.24 5.90
C PRO A 386 -16.17 -17.69 6.39
N GLU A 387 -16.71 -18.79 5.86
CA GLU A 387 -17.99 -19.39 6.25
C GLU A 387 -18.03 -19.71 7.75
N ASN A 388 -17.05 -20.47 8.27
CA ASN A 388 -16.99 -20.85 9.67
C ASN A 388 -16.74 -19.66 10.60
N PHE A 389 -15.99 -18.66 10.15
CA PHE A 389 -15.84 -17.42 10.91
C PHE A 389 -17.14 -16.60 10.93
N ALA A 390 -17.87 -16.56 9.82
CA ALA A 390 -19.18 -15.92 9.73
C ALA A 390 -20.18 -16.63 10.66
N GLU A 391 -20.17 -17.97 10.71
CA GLU A 391 -20.99 -18.74 11.63
C GLU A 391 -20.69 -18.41 13.10
N LEU A 392 -19.41 -18.31 13.48
CA LEU A 392 -19.04 -17.89 14.83
C LEU A 392 -19.60 -16.50 15.18
N ILE A 393 -19.56 -15.55 14.25
CA ILE A 393 -20.16 -14.23 14.43
C ILE A 393 -21.69 -14.35 14.58
N ALA A 394 -22.34 -15.21 13.79
CA ALA A 394 -23.77 -15.45 13.87
C ALA A 394 -24.18 -16.08 15.22
N LEU A 395 -23.40 -17.05 15.73
CA LEU A 395 -23.62 -17.64 17.06
C LEU A 395 -23.52 -16.60 18.19
N PHE A 396 -22.57 -15.67 18.07
CA PHE A 396 -22.43 -14.57 19.02
C PHE A 396 -23.57 -13.54 18.88
N TYR A 397 -23.91 -13.15 17.65
CA TYR A 397 -24.97 -12.17 17.36
C TYR A 397 -26.33 -12.65 17.84
N THR A 398 -26.67 -13.93 17.63
CA THR A 398 -27.93 -14.55 18.08
C THR A 398 -27.95 -14.92 19.57
N GLY A 399 -26.89 -14.60 20.33
CA GLY A 399 -26.82 -14.88 21.76
C GLY A 399 -26.64 -16.37 22.11
N ARG A 400 -26.37 -17.26 21.15
CA ARG A 400 -26.09 -18.67 21.43
C ARG A 400 -24.78 -18.86 22.19
N VAL A 401 -23.83 -17.95 22.02
CA VAL A 401 -22.59 -17.89 22.82
C VAL A 401 -22.37 -16.49 23.35
N ASN A 402 -21.77 -16.34 24.52
CA ASN A 402 -21.33 -15.06 25.04
C ASN A 402 -19.94 -14.66 24.47
N SER A 403 -19.54 -13.39 24.61
CA SER A 403 -18.28 -12.87 24.07
C SER A 403 -17.05 -13.65 24.54
N THR A 404 -17.02 -14.12 25.79
CA THR A 404 -15.88 -14.88 26.32
C THR A 404 -15.76 -16.24 25.67
N ASN A 405 -16.87 -16.96 25.54
CA ASN A 405 -16.89 -18.28 24.93
C ASN A 405 -16.67 -18.21 23.42
N ALA A 406 -17.21 -17.21 22.73
CA ALA A 406 -16.95 -17.00 21.32
C ALA A 406 -15.44 -16.74 21.03
N GLN A 407 -14.73 -16.02 21.91
CA GLN A 407 -13.29 -15.86 21.80
C GLN A 407 -12.51 -17.14 22.08
N LYS A 408 -12.99 -18.01 22.99
CA LYS A 408 -12.40 -19.35 23.21
C LYS A 408 -12.57 -20.22 21.97
N ILE A 409 -13.78 -20.25 21.39
CA ILE A 409 -14.05 -20.98 20.14
C ILE A 409 -13.11 -20.50 19.02
N LEU A 410 -12.98 -19.18 18.82
CA LEU A 410 -12.03 -18.62 17.86
C LEU A 410 -10.60 -19.08 18.12
N GLY A 411 -10.17 -19.10 19.39
CA GLY A 411 -8.85 -19.60 19.77
C GLY A 411 -8.65 -21.06 19.36
N GLU A 412 -9.61 -21.94 19.65
CA GLU A 412 -9.54 -23.36 19.27
C GLU A 412 -9.55 -23.56 17.75
N MET A 413 -10.36 -22.80 17.00
CA MET A 413 -10.37 -22.84 15.54
C MET A 413 -9.00 -22.47 14.95
N LEU A 414 -8.31 -21.49 15.53
CA LEU A 414 -6.98 -21.05 15.08
C LEU A 414 -5.87 -22.03 15.50
N ASP A 415 -5.99 -22.62 16.70
CA ASP A 415 -4.98 -23.53 17.26
C ASP A 415 -5.06 -24.93 16.62
N SER A 416 -6.19 -25.32 16.07
CA SER A 416 -6.40 -26.62 15.41
C SER A 416 -5.54 -26.80 14.15
N GLY A 417 -5.14 -25.72 13.47
CA GLY A 417 -4.44 -25.75 12.19
C GLY A 417 -5.25 -26.31 11.01
N VAL A 418 -6.55 -26.58 11.23
CA VAL A 418 -7.51 -27.01 10.21
C VAL A 418 -8.79 -26.18 10.31
N ASP A 419 -9.62 -26.23 9.26
CA ASP A 419 -10.92 -25.59 9.29
C ASP A 419 -11.89 -26.39 10.18
N MET A 420 -12.46 -25.74 11.19
CA MET A 420 -13.39 -26.37 12.16
C MET A 420 -14.69 -25.58 12.22
N ASP A 421 -15.76 -26.34 12.37
CA ASP A 421 -17.11 -25.81 12.56
C ASP A 421 -17.27 -25.28 14.01
N PRO A 422 -17.64 -24.00 14.20
CA PRO A 422 -17.76 -23.40 15.52
C PRO A 422 -18.95 -23.93 16.34
N THR A 423 -20.02 -24.42 15.70
CA THR A 423 -21.17 -25.04 16.36
C THR A 423 -20.75 -26.35 17.01
N HIS A 424 -19.96 -27.18 16.33
CA HIS A 424 -19.42 -28.42 16.93
C HIS A 424 -18.53 -28.12 18.14
N ILE A 425 -17.63 -27.12 18.04
CA ILE A 425 -16.80 -26.74 19.21
C ILE A 425 -17.67 -26.24 20.35
N MET A 426 -18.70 -25.44 20.06
CA MET A 426 -19.63 -24.93 21.05
C MET A 426 -20.33 -26.06 21.81
N GLU A 427 -20.81 -27.09 21.11
CA GLU A 427 -21.51 -28.22 21.66
C GLU A 427 -20.58 -29.15 22.45
N ASP A 428 -19.47 -29.53 21.88
CA ASP A 428 -18.50 -30.45 22.50
C ASP A 428 -17.88 -29.90 23.79
N LYS A 429 -17.69 -28.58 23.86
CA LYS A 429 -17.10 -27.91 25.03
C LYS A 429 -18.10 -27.32 26.00
N GLY A 430 -19.41 -27.35 25.68
CA GLY A 430 -20.43 -26.76 26.49
C GLY A 430 -20.31 -25.22 26.59
N TYR A 431 -19.90 -24.56 25.51
CA TYR A 431 -19.74 -23.10 25.46
C TYR A 431 -21.05 -22.35 25.14
N GLY A 432 -22.12 -23.09 24.81
CA GLY A 432 -23.44 -22.53 24.55
C GLY A 432 -24.07 -21.84 25.79
N GLN A 433 -24.86 -20.82 25.55
CA GLN A 433 -25.64 -20.20 26.61
C GLN A 433 -26.84 -21.11 26.96
N VAL A 434 -27.07 -21.30 28.24
CA VAL A 434 -28.27 -22.00 28.76
C VAL A 434 -29.39 -20.98 28.82
N THR A 435 -30.36 -21.08 27.92
CA THR A 435 -31.57 -20.22 27.87
C THR A 435 -32.79 -20.89 28.43
N ASP A 436 -32.69 -22.15 28.86
CA ASP A 436 -33.73 -22.96 29.44
C ASP A 436 -33.97 -22.51 30.91
N GLU A 437 -35.14 -21.88 31.17
CA GLU A 437 -35.49 -21.35 32.50
C GLU A 437 -35.49 -22.43 33.58
N ASP A 438 -35.88 -23.65 33.26
CA ASP A 438 -35.88 -24.76 34.22
C ASP A 438 -34.46 -25.19 34.60
N LYS A 439 -33.55 -25.21 33.61
CA LYS A 439 -32.12 -25.49 33.88
C LYS A 439 -31.44 -24.36 34.63
N LEU A 440 -31.77 -23.10 34.31
CA LEU A 440 -31.24 -21.92 35.01
C LEU A 440 -31.77 -21.94 36.47
N GLY A 441 -33.06 -22.27 36.71
CA GLY A 441 -33.63 -22.44 38.01
C GLY A 441 -32.91 -23.50 38.85
N ALA A 442 -32.62 -24.66 38.26
CA ALA A 442 -31.88 -25.74 38.93
C ALA A 442 -30.43 -25.33 39.32
N VAL A 443 -29.75 -24.60 38.44
CA VAL A 443 -28.37 -24.09 38.73
C VAL A 443 -28.41 -23.00 39.81
N ILE A 444 -29.42 -22.11 39.78
CA ILE A 444 -29.61 -21.07 40.80
C ILE A 444 -29.88 -21.71 42.15
N ASP A 445 -30.76 -22.71 42.20
CA ASP A 445 -31.07 -23.46 43.45
C ASP A 445 -29.84 -24.18 44.01
N GLU A 446 -29.01 -24.76 43.15
CA GLU A 446 -27.76 -25.38 43.55
C GLU A 446 -26.75 -24.37 44.11
N VAL A 447 -26.61 -23.19 43.46
CA VAL A 447 -25.72 -22.10 43.92
C VAL A 447 -26.23 -21.56 45.28
N ILE A 448 -27.53 -21.33 45.44
CA ILE A 448 -28.14 -20.88 46.70
C ILE A 448 -27.86 -21.91 47.82
N LYS A 449 -28.00 -23.20 47.50
CA LYS A 449 -27.74 -24.27 48.45
C LYS A 449 -26.27 -24.37 48.88
N ASN A 450 -25.37 -24.12 47.97
CA ASN A 450 -23.91 -24.21 48.23
C ASN A 450 -23.33 -22.94 48.88
N TYR A 451 -23.99 -21.77 48.72
CA TYR A 451 -23.53 -20.50 49.25
C TYR A 451 -24.60 -19.73 50.03
N PRO A 452 -25.23 -20.37 51.06
CA PRO A 452 -26.39 -19.77 51.75
C PRO A 452 -26.08 -18.47 52.50
N LYS A 453 -24.80 -18.23 52.88
CA LYS A 453 -24.41 -17.03 53.60
C LYS A 453 -24.24 -15.80 52.68
N GLN A 454 -23.98 -15.97 51.42
CA GLN A 454 -23.82 -14.89 50.44
C GLN A 454 -25.15 -14.47 49.78
N VAL A 455 -26.21 -15.23 50.00
CA VAL A 455 -27.55 -14.97 49.46
C VAL A 455 -28.44 -14.20 50.45
N THR A 456 -28.04 -14.13 51.72
CA THR A 456 -28.80 -13.48 52.81
C THR A 456 -28.27 -12.11 53.22
N ASP A 457 -27.15 -11.64 52.62
CA ASP A 457 -26.62 -10.28 52.72
C ASP A 457 -26.99 -9.49 51.41
#